data_bc8c8e9a6804ceb48e0913e49ecf1c9a
#
_entry.id   bc8c8e9a6804ceb48e0913e49ecf1c9a
#
_cell.length_a   1.000
_cell.length_b   1.000
_cell.length_c   1.000
_cell.angle_alpha   90.00
_cell.angle_beta   90.00
_cell.angle_gamma   90.00
#
_symmetry.space_group_name_H-M   'P 1'
#
loop_
_entity.id
_entity.type
_entity.pdbx_description
1 polymer ?
#
loop_
_entity_poly.entity_id
_entity_poly.type
_entity_poly.pdbx_seq_one_letter_code
_entity_poly.pdbx_strand_id
1 'polypeptide(L)'
;MYKPKPCGPCVMPAPGTALRALVLNASLKHAPEASNTQELAELVLEHLRPHSVTADVVRLADLRLPVGLGYRESADDQWPDVVAKLRAADIVLFATPIWWGGRSSLMQRVIERMDALDEEYIAEGRSALYNKVAGIVITGSEDGALSTMGSIMMVLTWMGFTLPPECAAYWVGEVGKPPSEDAAKRRVNEATQHMAKNLARNLVYYAQLLKQRPLVPGA
;
A
#
# COMPACT_ATOMS: atom_id res chain seq x y z
N MET A 1 17.61 29.35 -0.12
CA MET A 1 16.35 28.68 0.30
C MET A 1 15.37 28.80 -0.86
N TYR A 2 15.08 27.69 -1.55
CA TYR A 2 14.11 27.65 -2.65
C TYR A 2 12.70 27.70 -2.06
N LYS A 3 11.93 28.75 -2.34
CA LYS A 3 10.50 28.79 -2.03
C LYS A 3 9.78 28.30 -3.28
N PRO A 4 9.13 27.11 -3.26
CA PRO A 4 8.35 26.65 -4.39
C PRO A 4 7.19 27.64 -4.64
N LYS A 5 6.99 28.00 -5.90
CA LYS A 5 5.78 28.77 -6.29
C LYS A 5 4.56 27.90 -6.01
N PRO A 6 3.47 28.45 -5.47
CA PRO A 6 2.24 27.70 -5.30
C PRO A 6 1.80 27.16 -6.68
N CYS A 7 1.67 25.86 -6.78
CA CYS A 7 1.05 25.23 -7.92
C CYS A 7 -0.42 25.71 -7.99
N GLY A 8 -0.90 26.06 -9.18
CA GLY A 8 -2.30 26.43 -9.37
C GLY A 8 -3.24 25.32 -8.86
N PRO A 9 -4.53 25.61 -8.69
CA PRO A 9 -5.49 24.65 -8.14
C PRO A 9 -5.45 23.38 -8.98
N CYS A 10 -5.07 22.27 -8.33
CA CYS A 10 -5.15 20.94 -8.93
C CYS A 10 -6.65 20.66 -9.14
N VAL A 11 -7.10 20.71 -10.38
CA VAL A 11 -8.50 20.38 -10.70
C VAL A 11 -8.65 18.88 -10.50
N MET A 12 -9.25 18.49 -9.39
CA MET A 12 -9.63 17.10 -9.17
C MET A 12 -10.66 16.70 -10.25
N PRO A 13 -10.56 15.50 -10.82
CA PRO A 13 -11.61 15.00 -11.69
C PRO A 13 -12.97 15.12 -10.96
N ALA A 14 -14.05 15.34 -11.73
CA ALA A 14 -15.41 15.40 -11.16
C ALA A 14 -15.66 14.22 -10.21
N PRO A 15 -16.46 14.38 -9.13
CA PRO A 15 -16.73 13.31 -8.19
C PRO A 15 -17.26 12.09 -8.95
N GLY A 16 -16.40 11.14 -9.12
CA GLY A 16 -16.59 9.97 -9.96
C GLY A 16 -16.91 8.74 -9.12
N THR A 17 -17.07 7.64 -9.79
CA THR A 17 -17.34 6.29 -9.31
C THR A 17 -16.69 5.99 -7.97
N ALA A 18 -17.44 5.38 -7.04
CA ALA A 18 -16.91 4.89 -5.76
C ALA A 18 -15.66 4.03 -5.97
N LEU A 19 -14.62 4.29 -5.20
CA LEU A 19 -13.34 3.57 -5.24
C LEU A 19 -13.26 2.60 -4.07
N ARG A 20 -12.51 1.51 -4.28
CA ARG A 20 -12.20 0.52 -3.25
C ARG A 20 -10.71 0.54 -2.96
N ALA A 21 -10.35 0.68 -1.70
CA ALA A 21 -8.97 0.54 -1.23
C ALA A 21 -8.80 -0.76 -0.46
N LEU A 22 -7.65 -1.38 -0.61
CA LEU A 22 -7.20 -2.51 0.18
C LEU A 22 -5.90 -2.13 0.89
N VAL A 23 -5.83 -2.34 2.20
CA VAL A 23 -4.59 -2.24 2.97
C VAL A 23 -4.09 -3.63 3.28
N LEU A 24 -2.89 -3.97 2.82
CA LEU A 24 -2.15 -5.17 3.19
C LEU A 24 -1.20 -4.81 4.34
N ASN A 25 -1.64 -5.04 5.57
CA ASN A 25 -0.84 -4.73 6.76
C ASN A 25 0.08 -5.91 7.09
N ALA A 26 1.36 -5.74 6.81
CA ALA A 26 2.42 -6.73 7.05
C ALA A 26 3.13 -6.54 8.40
N SER A 27 2.48 -5.92 9.38
CA SER A 27 2.94 -5.98 10.78
C SER A 27 2.99 -7.43 11.25
N LEU A 28 4.04 -7.79 12.01
CA LEU A 28 4.17 -9.13 12.59
C LEU A 28 3.32 -9.33 13.84
N LYS A 29 2.57 -8.31 14.25
CA LYS A 29 1.69 -8.34 15.42
C LYS A 29 0.30 -8.83 15.04
N HIS A 30 -0.23 -9.75 15.82
CA HIS A 30 -1.61 -10.24 15.67
C HIS A 30 -2.62 -9.27 16.30
N ALA A 31 -3.88 -9.36 15.88
CA ALA A 31 -4.97 -8.68 16.58
C ALA A 31 -5.19 -9.33 17.96
N PRO A 32 -5.52 -8.56 19.02
CA PRO A 32 -5.79 -7.11 19.03
C PRO A 32 -4.57 -6.23 19.30
N GLU A 33 -3.34 -6.75 19.18
CA GLU A 33 -2.14 -5.98 19.50
C GLU A 33 -2.02 -4.73 18.61
N ALA A 34 -1.68 -3.57 19.21
CA ALA A 34 -1.56 -2.32 18.49
C ALA A 34 -0.39 -2.37 17.46
N SER A 35 -0.68 -1.94 16.24
CA SER A 35 0.28 -1.92 15.13
C SER A 35 0.53 -0.49 14.67
N ASN A 36 1.76 0.00 14.86
CA ASN A 36 2.18 1.32 14.36
C ASN A 36 1.99 1.44 12.83
N THR A 37 2.23 0.34 12.12
CA THR A 37 2.04 0.26 10.66
C THR A 37 0.57 0.45 10.28
N GLN A 38 -0.34 -0.18 11.03
CA GLN A 38 -1.77 0.01 10.80
C GLN A 38 -2.22 1.43 11.10
N GLU A 39 -1.72 2.03 12.18
CA GLU A 39 -2.07 3.42 12.55
C GLU A 39 -1.62 4.44 11.50
N LEU A 40 -0.43 4.24 10.89
CA LEU A 40 -0.01 5.10 9.79
C LEU A 40 -0.83 4.86 8.52
N ALA A 41 -1.18 3.62 8.22
CA ALA A 41 -2.09 3.32 7.12
C ALA A 41 -3.47 3.95 7.35
N GLU A 42 -3.98 3.91 8.59
CA GLU A 42 -5.25 4.55 8.95
C GLU A 42 -5.21 6.06 8.75
N LEU A 43 -4.08 6.73 9.02
CA LEU A 43 -3.89 8.14 8.73
C LEU A 43 -4.06 8.44 7.23
N VAL A 44 -3.56 7.56 6.35
CA VAL A 44 -3.78 7.68 4.90
C VAL A 44 -5.27 7.45 4.57
N LEU A 45 -5.91 6.46 5.20
CA LEU A 45 -7.34 6.18 5.00
C LEU A 45 -8.23 7.33 5.45
N GLU A 46 -7.88 8.05 6.52
CA GLU A 46 -8.59 9.27 6.96
C GLU A 46 -8.65 10.31 5.84
N HIS A 47 -7.58 10.44 5.04
CA HIS A 47 -7.55 11.34 3.88
C HIS A 47 -8.23 10.76 2.62
N LEU A 48 -8.43 9.45 2.53
CA LEU A 48 -9.17 8.82 1.42
C LEU A 48 -10.69 8.90 1.59
N ARG A 49 -11.20 8.81 2.82
CA ARG A 49 -12.64 8.79 3.13
C ARG A 49 -13.46 9.92 2.50
N PRO A 50 -12.99 11.20 2.51
CA PRO A 50 -13.74 12.30 1.89
C PRO A 50 -13.95 12.15 0.39
N HIS A 51 -13.21 11.25 -0.26
CA HIS A 51 -13.27 11.02 -1.72
C HIS A 51 -14.12 9.80 -2.10
N SER A 52 -15.05 9.36 -1.24
CA SER A 52 -15.93 8.20 -1.47
C SER A 52 -15.13 6.89 -1.70
N VAL A 53 -14.02 6.74 -0.99
CA VAL A 53 -13.21 5.52 -0.99
C VAL A 53 -13.65 4.65 0.18
N THR A 54 -14.09 3.42 -0.12
CA THR A 54 -14.29 2.37 0.89
C THR A 54 -13.00 1.57 1.05
N ALA A 55 -12.67 1.16 2.27
CA ALA A 55 -11.40 0.47 2.53
C ALA A 55 -11.58 -0.82 3.32
N ASP A 56 -10.90 -1.87 2.86
CA ASP A 56 -10.66 -3.10 3.60
C ASP A 56 -9.24 -3.09 4.16
N VAL A 57 -9.08 -3.50 5.41
CA VAL A 57 -7.76 -3.70 6.04
C VAL A 57 -7.56 -5.18 6.30
N VAL A 58 -6.54 -5.77 5.70
CA VAL A 58 -6.13 -7.15 5.91
C VAL A 58 -4.87 -7.17 6.77
N ARG A 59 -4.97 -7.66 7.99
CA ARG A 59 -3.81 -7.92 8.85
C ARG A 59 -3.25 -9.29 8.50
N LEU A 60 -2.13 -9.30 7.77
CA LEU A 60 -1.54 -10.53 7.22
C LEU A 60 -1.07 -11.51 8.30
N ALA A 61 -0.68 -11.01 9.47
CA ALA A 61 -0.29 -11.85 10.61
C ALA A 61 -1.42 -12.77 11.11
N ASP A 62 -2.67 -12.38 10.91
CA ASP A 62 -3.83 -13.15 11.36
C ASP A 62 -4.26 -14.22 10.35
N LEU A 63 -3.59 -14.29 9.19
CA LEU A 63 -3.93 -15.22 8.12
C LEU A 63 -2.94 -16.39 8.05
N ARG A 64 -3.44 -17.54 7.64
CA ARG A 64 -2.62 -18.67 7.23
C ARG A 64 -2.14 -18.43 5.80
N LEU A 65 -0.89 -18.04 5.65
CA LEU A 65 -0.23 -17.80 4.37
C LEU A 65 1.03 -18.69 4.28
N PRO A 66 0.93 -19.92 3.79
CA PRO A 66 2.08 -20.81 3.63
C PRO A 66 3.14 -20.20 2.69
N VAL A 67 4.38 -20.68 2.84
CA VAL A 67 5.44 -20.39 1.88
C VAL A 67 5.15 -21.12 0.57
N GLY A 68 5.40 -20.49 -0.55
CA GLY A 68 5.19 -21.04 -1.89
C GLY A 68 4.93 -19.96 -2.93
N LEU A 69 4.82 -20.34 -4.19
CA LEU A 69 4.60 -19.47 -5.33
C LEU A 69 3.21 -19.69 -5.97
N GLY A 70 2.57 -20.80 -5.66
CA GLY A 70 1.29 -21.17 -6.25
C GLY A 70 0.11 -20.32 -5.78
N TYR A 71 -0.97 -20.35 -6.54
CA TYR A 71 -2.22 -19.67 -6.17
C TYR A 71 -2.79 -20.22 -4.85
N ARG A 72 -2.59 -21.52 -4.56
CA ARG A 72 -2.98 -22.18 -3.30
C ARG A 72 -1.95 -23.27 -2.96
N GLU A 73 -1.36 -23.16 -1.78
CA GLU A 73 -0.32 -24.09 -1.31
C GLU A 73 -0.86 -25.20 -0.39
N SER A 74 -1.98 -24.97 0.27
CA SER A 74 -2.63 -25.95 1.15
C SER A 74 -4.14 -25.71 1.21
N ALA A 75 -4.87 -26.67 1.80
CA ALA A 75 -6.32 -26.57 1.91
C ALA A 75 -6.77 -25.38 2.80
N ASP A 76 -5.96 -25.02 3.80
CA ASP A 76 -6.19 -23.94 4.75
C ASP A 76 -5.48 -22.63 4.36
N ASP A 77 -4.91 -22.55 3.15
CA ASP A 77 -4.28 -21.34 2.64
C ASP A 77 -5.31 -20.25 2.33
N GLN A 78 -5.15 -19.10 2.99
CA GLN A 78 -6.05 -17.95 2.84
C GLN A 78 -5.54 -16.92 1.80
N TRP A 79 -4.46 -17.23 1.07
CA TRP A 79 -3.99 -16.37 -0.01
C TRP A 79 -5.02 -16.13 -1.11
N PRO A 80 -5.83 -17.11 -1.56
CA PRO A 80 -6.90 -16.86 -2.52
C PRO A 80 -7.89 -15.78 -2.10
N ASP A 81 -8.19 -15.66 -0.79
CA ASP A 81 -9.08 -14.62 -0.28
C ASP A 81 -8.42 -13.23 -0.38
N VAL A 82 -7.10 -13.16 -0.14
CA VAL A 82 -6.31 -11.93 -0.33
C VAL A 82 -6.30 -11.53 -1.80
N VAL A 83 -6.10 -12.48 -2.72
CA VAL A 83 -6.14 -12.24 -4.17
C VAL A 83 -7.51 -11.74 -4.61
N ALA A 84 -8.60 -12.31 -4.10
CA ALA A 84 -9.95 -11.83 -4.41
C ALA A 84 -10.13 -10.35 -4.02
N LYS A 85 -9.62 -9.95 -2.86
CA LYS A 85 -9.62 -8.54 -2.42
C LYS A 85 -8.70 -7.67 -3.28
N LEU A 86 -7.51 -8.14 -3.64
CA LEU A 86 -6.59 -7.45 -4.56
C LEU A 86 -7.26 -7.18 -5.91
N ARG A 87 -7.95 -8.17 -6.47
CA ARG A 87 -8.67 -8.04 -7.75
C ARG A 87 -9.80 -7.02 -7.67
N ALA A 88 -10.51 -6.96 -6.54
CA ALA A 88 -11.64 -6.05 -6.34
C ALA A 88 -11.23 -4.60 -6.02
N ALA A 89 -9.97 -4.36 -5.61
CA ALA A 89 -9.47 -3.04 -5.24
C ALA A 89 -9.09 -2.19 -6.45
N ASP A 90 -9.32 -0.89 -6.37
CA ASP A 90 -8.80 0.14 -7.28
C ASP A 90 -7.47 0.72 -6.74
N ILE A 91 -7.34 0.76 -5.42
CA ILE A 91 -6.16 1.26 -4.68
C ILE A 91 -5.66 0.16 -3.75
N VAL A 92 -4.35 -0.07 -3.73
CA VAL A 92 -3.73 -1.03 -2.79
C VAL A 92 -2.63 -0.33 -1.99
N LEU A 93 -2.72 -0.35 -0.67
CA LEU A 93 -1.68 0.13 0.24
C LEU A 93 -0.87 -1.06 0.77
N PHE A 94 0.42 -1.08 0.44
CA PHE A 94 1.39 -2.04 0.95
C PHE A 94 2.02 -1.47 2.22
N ALA A 95 1.57 -1.93 3.38
CA ALA A 95 1.95 -1.40 4.67
C ALA A 95 2.89 -2.36 5.41
N THR A 96 4.12 -1.94 5.70
CA THR A 96 5.16 -2.78 6.30
C THR A 96 5.95 -2.06 7.38
N PRO A 97 6.32 -2.73 8.48
CA PRO A 97 7.37 -2.25 9.35
C PRO A 97 8.75 -2.47 8.72
N ILE A 98 9.75 -1.67 9.15
CA ILE A 98 11.16 -1.90 8.85
C ILE A 98 11.67 -2.98 9.81
N TRP A 99 12.39 -3.95 9.28
CA TRP A 99 13.16 -4.95 10.01
C TRP A 99 14.55 -5.08 9.38
N TRP A 100 15.60 -4.72 10.14
CA TRP A 100 16.99 -4.80 9.67
C TRP A 100 17.21 -4.12 8.32
N GLY A 101 16.71 -2.89 8.18
CA GLY A 101 16.84 -2.07 6.98
C GLY A 101 15.95 -2.47 5.80
N GLY A 102 15.03 -3.44 5.97
CA GLY A 102 14.15 -3.94 4.92
C GLY A 102 12.69 -4.15 5.35
N ARG A 103 11.88 -4.62 4.43
CA ARG A 103 10.47 -4.98 4.66
C ARG A 103 10.34 -6.21 5.57
N SER A 104 9.20 -6.36 6.23
CA SER A 104 8.91 -7.55 7.04
C SER A 104 8.83 -8.82 6.18
N SER A 105 9.02 -9.98 6.83
CA SER A 105 8.84 -11.29 6.18
C SER A 105 7.44 -11.50 5.62
N LEU A 106 6.41 -10.94 6.25
CA LEU A 106 5.04 -11.01 5.72
C LEU A 106 4.87 -10.20 4.44
N MET A 107 5.50 -9.01 4.34
CA MET A 107 5.49 -8.25 3.09
C MET A 107 6.29 -8.97 2.00
N GLN A 108 7.42 -9.57 2.35
CA GLN A 108 8.17 -10.40 1.42
C GLN A 108 7.34 -11.57 0.92
N ARG A 109 6.61 -12.25 1.82
CA ARG A 109 5.70 -13.35 1.46
C ARG A 109 4.59 -12.91 0.52
N VAL A 110 3.98 -11.74 0.75
CA VAL A 110 2.99 -11.19 -0.19
C VAL A 110 3.58 -11.01 -1.58
N ILE A 111 4.79 -10.46 -1.67
CA ILE A 111 5.50 -10.26 -2.94
C ILE A 111 5.72 -11.60 -3.64
N GLU A 112 6.22 -12.60 -2.94
CA GLU A 112 6.47 -13.94 -3.49
C GLU A 112 5.17 -14.62 -3.91
N ARG A 113 4.11 -14.51 -3.11
CA ARG A 113 2.80 -15.09 -3.43
C ARG A 113 2.08 -14.38 -4.59
N MET A 114 2.41 -13.12 -4.89
CA MET A 114 1.89 -12.43 -6.08
C MET A 114 2.47 -12.98 -7.38
N ASP A 115 3.54 -13.77 -7.35
CA ASP A 115 4.12 -14.45 -8.52
C ASP A 115 3.07 -15.30 -9.26
N ALA A 116 2.15 -15.94 -8.53
CA ALA A 116 1.04 -16.67 -9.13
C ALA A 116 0.13 -15.82 -10.04
N LEU A 117 0.14 -14.48 -9.88
CA LEU A 117 -0.60 -13.56 -10.74
C LEU A 117 0.19 -13.17 -12.00
N ASP A 118 1.52 -13.34 -11.97
CA ASP A 118 2.38 -13.15 -13.15
C ASP A 118 2.23 -14.32 -14.13
N GLU A 119 1.98 -15.53 -13.64
CA GLU A 119 1.62 -16.67 -14.50
C GLU A 119 0.36 -16.41 -15.33
N GLU A 120 -0.62 -15.70 -14.76
CA GLU A 120 -1.81 -15.28 -15.50
C GLU A 120 -1.45 -14.28 -16.61
N TYR A 121 -0.51 -13.35 -16.33
CA TYR A 121 -0.02 -12.44 -17.36
C TYR A 121 0.66 -13.17 -18.51
N ILE A 122 1.49 -14.15 -18.22
CA ILE A 122 2.17 -14.97 -19.24
C ILE A 122 1.14 -15.72 -20.09
N ALA A 123 0.08 -16.27 -19.47
CA ALA A 123 -0.95 -17.03 -20.16
C ALA A 123 -1.93 -16.18 -20.96
N GLU A 124 -2.32 -15.00 -20.42
CA GLU A 124 -3.42 -14.18 -20.97
C GLU A 124 -2.93 -12.87 -21.62
N GLY A 125 -1.64 -12.54 -21.51
CA GLY A 125 -1.08 -11.26 -21.99
C GLY A 125 -1.55 -10.05 -21.18
N ARG A 126 -2.21 -10.26 -20.03
CA ARG A 126 -2.80 -9.21 -19.22
C ARG A 126 -2.70 -9.52 -17.74
N SER A 127 -2.04 -8.65 -16.96
CA SER A 127 -2.02 -8.75 -15.51
C SER A 127 -3.37 -8.35 -14.90
N ALA A 128 -3.84 -9.13 -13.91
CA ALA A 128 -4.99 -8.77 -13.08
C ALA A 128 -4.75 -7.51 -12.21
N LEU A 129 -3.50 -7.05 -12.12
CA LEU A 129 -3.07 -5.90 -11.33
C LEU A 129 -2.98 -4.61 -12.15
N TYR A 130 -3.15 -4.67 -13.47
CA TYR A 130 -3.25 -3.48 -14.31
C TYR A 130 -4.45 -2.62 -13.91
N ASN A 131 -4.29 -1.30 -14.10
CA ASN A 131 -5.28 -0.29 -13.74
C ASN A 131 -5.55 -0.18 -12.23
N LYS A 132 -4.69 -0.73 -11.39
CA LYS A 132 -4.68 -0.52 -9.95
C LYS A 132 -3.57 0.44 -9.56
N VAL A 133 -3.85 1.29 -8.58
CA VAL A 133 -2.89 2.27 -8.07
C VAL A 133 -2.35 1.77 -6.75
N ALA A 134 -1.02 1.73 -6.60
CA ALA A 134 -0.39 1.30 -5.37
C ALA A 134 0.22 2.45 -4.59
N GLY A 135 0.11 2.36 -3.27
CA GLY A 135 0.81 3.21 -2.31
C GLY A 135 1.55 2.38 -1.27
N ILE A 136 2.56 2.98 -0.64
CA ILE A 136 3.43 2.29 0.31
C ILE A 136 3.38 3.02 1.64
N VAL A 137 3.22 2.26 2.72
CA VAL A 137 3.22 2.79 4.09
C VAL A 137 4.32 2.08 4.88
N ILE A 138 5.24 2.83 5.48
CA ILE A 138 6.40 2.27 6.16
C ILE A 138 6.52 2.85 7.55
N THR A 139 6.71 1.99 8.54
CA THR A 139 7.04 2.41 9.91
C THR A 139 8.25 1.66 10.44
N GLY A 140 9.02 2.32 11.29
CA GLY A 140 10.16 1.70 11.94
C GLY A 140 10.73 2.57 13.05
N SER A 141 11.71 2.05 13.74
CA SER A 141 12.54 2.79 14.71
C SER A 141 14.03 2.70 14.36
N GLU A 142 14.33 2.28 13.14
CA GLU A 142 15.68 2.17 12.59
C GLU A 142 15.70 2.62 11.14
N ASP A 143 16.88 2.87 10.60
CA ASP A 143 17.06 3.27 9.20
C ASP A 143 16.55 2.20 8.24
N GLY A 144 16.23 2.61 7.02
CA GLY A 144 15.80 1.69 5.97
C GLY A 144 14.49 2.04 5.28
N ALA A 145 13.87 3.19 5.59
CA ALA A 145 12.61 3.60 4.94
C ALA A 145 12.77 3.72 3.43
N LEU A 146 13.81 4.38 2.94
CA LEU A 146 14.02 4.59 1.50
C LEU A 146 14.42 3.30 0.77
N SER A 147 15.26 2.44 1.38
CA SER A 147 15.62 1.15 0.79
C SER A 147 14.42 0.20 0.73
N THR A 148 13.63 0.16 1.80
CA THR A 148 12.37 -0.62 1.85
C THR A 148 11.40 -0.13 0.77
N MET A 149 11.20 1.20 0.66
CA MET A 149 10.35 1.81 -0.35
C MET A 149 10.81 1.43 -1.77
N GLY A 150 12.08 1.66 -2.10
CA GLY A 150 12.62 1.37 -3.42
C GLY A 150 12.49 -0.09 -3.82
N SER A 151 12.73 -1.00 -2.88
CA SER A 151 12.60 -2.45 -3.12
C SER A 151 11.15 -2.90 -3.37
N ILE A 152 10.16 -2.24 -2.76
CA ILE A 152 8.75 -2.52 -3.01
C ILE A 152 8.30 -1.86 -4.32
N MET A 153 8.67 -0.60 -4.56
CA MET A 153 8.33 0.11 -5.80
C MET A 153 8.75 -0.66 -7.05
N MET A 154 9.96 -1.19 -7.06
CA MET A 154 10.49 -1.97 -8.18
C MET A 154 9.56 -3.16 -8.50
N VAL A 155 9.20 -3.95 -7.50
CA VAL A 155 8.33 -5.13 -7.67
C VAL A 155 6.95 -4.72 -8.17
N LEU A 156 6.32 -3.74 -7.53
CA LEU A 156 4.96 -3.31 -7.87
C LEU A 156 4.88 -2.78 -9.31
N THR A 157 5.91 -2.07 -9.76
CA THR A 157 5.97 -1.57 -11.14
C THR A 157 6.02 -2.74 -12.15
N TRP A 158 6.83 -3.76 -11.89
CA TRP A 158 6.92 -4.93 -12.75
C TRP A 158 5.64 -5.78 -12.74
N MET A 159 4.93 -5.83 -11.62
CA MET A 159 3.66 -6.55 -11.52
C MET A 159 2.48 -5.82 -12.18
N GLY A 160 2.66 -4.59 -12.67
CA GLY A 160 1.64 -3.86 -13.42
C GLY A 160 0.85 -2.84 -12.60
N PHE A 161 1.23 -2.55 -11.37
CA PHE A 161 0.64 -1.44 -10.61
C PHE A 161 1.10 -0.09 -11.14
N THR A 162 0.21 0.89 -11.09
CA THR A 162 0.58 2.29 -11.28
C THR A 162 1.01 2.89 -9.94
N LEU A 163 2.22 3.44 -9.91
CA LEU A 163 2.74 4.19 -8.77
C LEU A 163 2.64 5.70 -9.06
N PRO A 164 1.83 6.46 -8.31
CA PRO A 164 1.74 7.90 -8.49
C PRO A 164 2.99 8.62 -7.94
N PRO A 165 3.23 9.90 -8.28
CA PRO A 165 4.18 10.72 -7.54
C PRO A 165 3.87 10.72 -6.04
N GLU A 166 4.91 10.79 -5.20
CA GLU A 166 4.77 10.75 -3.74
C GLU A 166 3.96 9.53 -3.28
N CYS A 167 4.24 8.36 -3.88
CA CYS A 167 3.50 7.11 -3.66
C CYS A 167 3.72 6.47 -2.29
N ALA A 168 4.40 7.14 -1.35
CA ALA A 168 4.69 6.58 -0.04
C ALA A 168 4.50 7.59 1.10
N ALA A 169 4.09 7.05 2.25
CA ALA A 169 4.15 7.73 3.54
C ALA A 169 4.96 6.87 4.52
N TYR A 170 5.87 7.49 5.26
CA TYR A 170 6.68 6.76 6.23
C TYR A 170 6.87 7.53 7.53
N TRP A 171 7.16 6.78 8.60
CA TRP A 171 7.56 7.28 9.89
C TRP A 171 8.67 6.39 10.46
N VAL A 172 9.78 7.01 10.82
CA VAL A 172 10.87 6.38 11.57
C VAL A 172 10.92 7.04 12.95
N GLY A 173 10.54 6.28 13.96
CA GLY A 173 10.55 6.71 15.35
C GLY A 173 11.91 6.51 16.00
N GLU A 174 11.95 6.65 17.32
CA GLU A 174 13.14 6.46 18.12
C GLU A 174 13.23 5.02 18.65
N VAL A 175 14.41 4.43 18.60
CA VAL A 175 14.68 3.10 19.18
C VAL A 175 14.41 3.11 20.70
N GLY A 176 13.72 2.08 21.19
CA GLY A 176 13.46 1.88 22.60
C GLY A 176 12.29 2.70 23.17
N LYS A 177 11.59 3.49 22.35
CA LYS A 177 10.39 4.22 22.79
C LYS A 177 9.15 3.32 22.82
N PRO A 178 8.23 3.50 23.78
CA PRO A 178 6.97 2.80 23.79
C PRO A 178 6.15 3.07 22.53
N PRO A 179 5.42 2.09 21.98
CA PRO A 179 4.58 2.26 20.79
C PRO A 179 3.56 3.41 20.91
N SER A 180 3.00 3.62 22.11
CA SER A 180 2.03 4.70 22.36
C SER A 180 2.65 6.10 22.26
N GLU A 181 3.87 6.29 22.76
CA GLU A 181 4.61 7.56 22.64
C GLU A 181 4.98 7.85 21.19
N ASP A 182 5.44 6.82 20.47
CA ASP A 182 5.74 6.91 19.05
C ASP A 182 4.50 7.25 18.20
N ALA A 183 3.37 6.64 18.51
CA ALA A 183 2.09 6.92 17.84
C ALA A 183 1.66 8.38 18.02
N ALA A 184 1.79 8.92 19.25
CA ALA A 184 1.44 10.30 19.53
C ALA A 184 2.33 11.29 18.73
N LYS A 185 3.65 11.05 18.71
CA LYS A 185 4.61 11.87 17.94
C LYS A 185 4.31 11.83 16.44
N ARG A 186 4.07 10.63 15.88
CA ARG A 186 3.74 10.43 14.46
C ARG A 186 2.50 11.21 14.06
N ARG A 187 1.46 11.17 14.90
CA ARG A 187 0.17 11.81 14.62
C ARG A 187 0.25 13.34 14.54
N VAL A 188 1.19 13.96 15.23
CA VAL A 188 1.40 15.42 15.20
C VAL A 188 2.56 15.86 14.30
N ASN A 189 3.28 14.93 13.70
CA ASN A 189 4.42 15.26 12.84
C ASN A 189 3.94 15.82 11.50
N GLU A 190 4.25 17.08 11.22
CA GLU A 190 3.81 17.78 10.01
C GLU A 190 4.26 17.11 8.72
N ALA A 191 5.49 16.59 8.67
CA ALA A 191 6.01 15.93 7.48
C ALA A 191 5.25 14.63 7.20
N THR A 192 4.97 13.83 8.24
CA THR A 192 4.19 12.59 8.11
C THR A 192 2.76 12.86 7.69
N GLN A 193 2.12 13.88 8.27
CA GLN A 193 0.78 14.32 7.86
C GLN A 193 0.76 14.77 6.39
N HIS A 194 1.78 15.52 5.97
CA HIS A 194 1.89 15.98 4.60
C HIS A 194 2.06 14.83 3.61
N MET A 195 2.93 13.86 3.93
CA MET A 195 3.11 12.66 3.11
C MET A 195 1.81 11.84 3.01
N ALA A 196 1.12 11.60 4.11
CA ALA A 196 -0.14 10.84 4.11
C ALA A 196 -1.22 11.52 3.27
N LYS A 197 -1.35 12.86 3.39
CA LYS A 197 -2.29 13.66 2.61
C LYS A 197 -1.98 13.64 1.11
N ASN A 198 -0.71 13.83 0.74
CA ASN A 198 -0.29 13.83 -0.66
C ASN A 198 -0.44 12.45 -1.29
N LEU A 199 -0.04 11.39 -0.57
CA LEU A 199 -0.25 10.01 -0.99
C LEU A 199 -1.74 9.76 -1.28
N ALA A 200 -2.62 10.04 -0.33
CA ALA A 200 -4.06 9.83 -0.50
C ALA A 200 -4.63 10.58 -1.71
N ARG A 201 -4.30 11.88 -1.85
CA ARG A 201 -4.73 12.70 -2.99
C ARG A 201 -4.28 12.10 -4.33
N ASN A 202 -3.02 11.70 -4.42
CA ASN A 202 -2.46 11.19 -5.65
C ASN A 202 -3.04 9.79 -5.98
N LEU A 203 -3.24 8.93 -4.98
CA LEU A 203 -3.92 7.64 -5.16
C LEU A 203 -5.32 7.81 -5.73
N VAL A 204 -6.13 8.71 -5.17
CA VAL A 204 -7.48 9.00 -5.67
C VAL A 204 -7.45 9.50 -7.10
N TYR A 205 -6.60 10.49 -7.38
CA TYR A 205 -6.49 11.07 -8.71
C TYR A 205 -6.19 10.01 -9.78
N TYR A 206 -5.15 9.20 -9.56
CA TYR A 206 -4.76 8.18 -10.53
C TYR A 206 -5.75 7.02 -10.61
N ALA A 207 -6.36 6.60 -9.50
CA ALA A 207 -7.38 5.56 -9.52
C ALA A 207 -8.63 6.01 -10.33
N GLN A 208 -9.08 7.23 -10.15
CA GLN A 208 -10.17 7.80 -10.94
C GLN A 208 -9.79 7.91 -12.43
N LEU A 209 -8.58 8.36 -12.74
CA LEU A 209 -8.08 8.46 -14.11
C LEU A 209 -8.07 7.09 -14.81
N LEU A 210 -7.51 6.07 -14.16
CA LEU A 210 -7.43 4.71 -14.71
C LEU A 210 -8.80 4.05 -14.83
N LYS A 211 -9.74 4.39 -13.95
CA LYS A 211 -11.11 3.89 -14.04
C LYS A 211 -11.87 4.49 -15.23
N GLN A 212 -11.58 5.76 -15.55
CA GLN A 212 -12.17 6.45 -16.72
C GLN A 212 -11.46 6.10 -18.04
N ARG A 213 -10.16 5.88 -17.99
CA ARG A 213 -9.30 5.57 -19.14
C ARG A 213 -8.33 4.44 -18.79
N PRO A 214 -8.83 3.20 -18.76
CA PRO A 214 -8.00 2.06 -18.45
C PRO A 214 -6.92 1.85 -19.50
N LEU A 215 -5.73 1.42 -19.05
CA LEU A 215 -4.70 0.91 -19.94
C LEU A 215 -5.24 -0.36 -20.59
N VAL A 216 -5.10 -0.43 -21.92
CA VAL A 216 -5.42 -1.62 -22.71
C VAL A 216 -4.10 -2.27 -23.08
N PRO A 217 -3.73 -3.42 -22.52
CA PRO A 217 -2.49 -4.12 -22.85
C PRO A 217 -2.49 -4.52 -24.35
N GLY A 218 -1.35 -4.35 -25.01
CA GLY A 218 -1.19 -4.80 -26.40
C GLY A 218 -1.85 -3.93 -27.46
N ALA A 219 -2.26 -2.70 -27.12
CA ALA A 219 -2.71 -1.72 -28.11
C ALA A 219 -1.53 -0.96 -28.71
#